data_66c2f8b258c6a644a00827ef276111aa
#
_entry.id   66c2f8b258c6a644a00827ef276111aa
#
_cell.length_a   1.000
_cell.length_b   1.000
_cell.length_c   1.000
_cell.angle_alpha   90.00
_cell.angle_beta   90.00
_cell.angle_gamma   90.00
#
_symmetry.space_group_name_H-M   'P 1'
#
loop_
_entity.id
_entity.type
_entity.pdbx_description
1 polymer ?
#
loop_
_entity_poly.entity_id
_entity_poly.type
_entity_poly.pdbx_seq_one_letter_code
_entity_poly.pdbx_strand_id
1 'polypeptide(L)'
;MMCRRNAILAAITALAGIGATRSAVAKKPSPIALFDTDNDGTVDLAEAKKAASGLFDKLDRDKDGTLDIKELQGRLSRNDLAAADPDNDKTLTKDEYLTAVEKRFKAADPDNDGTVSAAEFRTASGQALARLLH
;
A
#
# COMPACT_ATOMS: atom_id res chain seq x y z
N MET A 1 -53.51 -26.66 36.56
CA MET A 1 -53.21 -26.34 36.18
C MET A 1 -52.42 -25.82 35.68
N MET A 2 -52.02 -25.70 35.41
CA MET A 2 -51.40 -25.19 34.97
C MET A 2 -50.58 -24.67 34.54
N CYS A 3 -50.28 -24.47 34.30
CA CYS A 3 -49.51 -23.93 33.90
C CYS A 3 -48.65 -23.78 33.29
N ARG A 4 -48.35 -23.78 33.03
CA ARG A 4 -47.64 -23.63 32.54
C ARG A 4 -46.93 -23.15 31.93
N ARG A 5 -46.60 -23.08 31.56
CA ARG A 5 -46.03 -22.70 31.04
C ARG A 5 -45.31 -22.05 30.65
N ASN A 6 -45.18 -21.78 30.36
CA ASN A 6 -44.60 -21.08 30.02
C ASN A 6 -43.53 -20.94 29.74
N ALA A 7 -43.32 -20.92 29.70
CA ALA A 7 -42.27 -20.75 29.51
C ALA A 7 -41.63 -20.62 28.60
N ILE A 8 -41.44 -20.59 28.32
CA ILE A 8 -40.90 -20.45 27.69
C ILE A 8 -40.27 -19.91 27.08
N LEU A 9 -40.19 -19.78 26.84
CA LEU A 9 -39.65 -19.31 26.30
C LEU A 9 -38.72 -18.81 26.03
N ALA A 10 -38.75 -18.58 25.90
CA ALA A 10 -38.05 -17.89 25.84
C ALA A 10 -36.93 -17.98 25.39
N ALA A 11 -36.64 -18.07 25.43
CA ALA A 11 -35.62 -18.16 25.14
C ALA A 11 -35.08 -17.81 24.13
N ILE A 12 -35.05 -17.79 23.84
CA ILE A 12 -34.57 -17.56 23.06
C ILE A 12 -33.92 -16.86 22.62
N THR A 13 -33.98 -16.66 22.53
CA THR A 13 -33.40 -15.94 22.15
C THR A 13 -32.34 -15.71 22.07
N ALA A 14 -32.23 -15.71 22.19
CA ALA A 14 -31.19 -15.40 22.27
C ALA A 14 -30.25 -15.38 21.47
N LEU A 15 -30.27 -15.58 21.32
CA LEU A 15 -29.51 -15.52 20.79
C LEU A 15 -28.97 -14.99 20.20
N ALA A 16 -29.26 -15.11 20.10
CA ALA A 16 -28.88 -14.72 19.39
C ALA A 16 -27.95 -14.03 19.06
N GLY A 17 -28.08 -13.63 18.67
CA GLY A 17 -27.35 -12.81 18.35
C GLY A 17 -26.16 -12.61 18.45
N ILE A 18 -26.12 -12.66 18.84
CA ILE A 18 -25.12 -12.66 19.17
C ILE A 18 -24.04 -12.73 18.43
N GLY A 19 -23.89 -13.56 17.91
CA GLY A 19 -22.79 -13.69 17.18
C GLY A 19 -22.39 -12.60 16.36
N ALA A 20 -23.29 -11.84 16.05
CA ALA A 20 -23.04 -10.76 15.20
C ALA A 20 -21.91 -9.90 15.63
N THR A 21 -21.66 -9.90 16.83
CA THR A 21 -20.71 -8.93 17.30
C THR A 21 -19.33 -9.13 16.87
N ARG A 22 -19.02 -10.25 16.28
CA ARG A 22 -17.73 -10.36 15.88
C ARG A 22 -17.28 -9.48 14.89
N SER A 23 -18.11 -8.94 14.17
CA SER A 23 -17.72 -8.05 13.10
C SER A 23 -16.87 -6.89 13.57
N ALA A 24 -16.81 -6.68 14.81
CA ALA A 24 -16.08 -5.53 15.30
C ALA A 24 -14.57 -5.60 15.12
N VAL A 25 -14.05 -6.68 14.64
CA VAL A 25 -12.62 -6.77 14.44
C VAL A 25 -12.21 -5.88 13.28
N ALA A 26 -11.57 -4.81 13.60
CA ALA A 26 -11.04 -3.92 12.59
C ALA A 26 -9.74 -4.52 12.05
N LYS A 27 -9.68 -4.70 10.76
CA LYS A 27 -8.46 -5.09 10.10
C LYS A 27 -7.65 -3.86 9.83
N LYS A 28 -6.34 -3.97 9.99
CA LYS A 28 -5.47 -2.90 9.52
C LYS A 28 -5.70 -2.73 8.03
N PRO A 29 -5.78 -1.51 7.53
CA PRO A 29 -5.89 -1.30 6.11
C PRO A 29 -4.69 -1.96 5.42
N SER A 30 -4.95 -2.66 4.36
CA SER A 30 -3.86 -3.23 3.58
C SER A 30 -3.09 -2.09 2.93
N PRO A 31 -1.78 -2.24 2.74
CA PRO A 31 -1.01 -1.21 2.04
C PRO A 31 -1.61 -0.84 0.70
N ILE A 32 -2.26 -1.80 0.08
CA ILE A 32 -2.86 -1.60 -1.22
C ILE A 32 -3.97 -0.54 -1.20
N ALA A 33 -4.74 -0.48 -0.12
CA ALA A 33 -5.85 0.47 -0.02
C ALA A 33 -5.41 1.93 -0.08
N LEU A 34 -4.12 2.19 0.15
CA LEU A 34 -3.58 3.54 0.06
C LEU A 34 -3.31 3.97 -1.40
N PHE A 35 -3.12 3.01 -2.27
CA PHE A 35 -2.69 3.25 -3.65
C PHE A 35 -3.75 2.85 -4.67
N ASP A 36 -4.60 1.91 -4.32
CA ASP A 36 -5.70 1.39 -5.15
C ASP A 36 -6.81 2.44 -5.19
N THR A 37 -6.79 3.27 -6.20
CA THR A 37 -7.72 4.39 -6.32
C THR A 37 -9.05 4.00 -6.95
N ASP A 38 -9.08 2.92 -7.70
CA ASP A 38 -10.31 2.43 -8.33
C ASP A 38 -10.95 1.27 -7.55
N ASN A 39 -10.32 0.83 -6.46
CA ASN A 39 -10.84 -0.21 -5.58
C ASN A 39 -11.04 -1.56 -6.26
N ASP A 40 -10.15 -1.90 -7.20
CA ASP A 40 -10.20 -3.19 -7.87
C ASP A 40 -9.41 -4.28 -7.12
N GLY A 41 -8.75 -3.93 -6.02
CA GLY A 41 -7.99 -4.86 -5.20
C GLY A 41 -6.54 -5.03 -5.63
N THR A 42 -6.10 -4.27 -6.61
CA THR A 42 -4.71 -4.31 -7.11
C THR A 42 -4.22 -2.87 -7.31
N VAL A 43 -2.93 -2.73 -7.59
CA VAL A 43 -2.34 -1.44 -7.93
C VAL A 43 -1.69 -1.57 -9.29
N ASP A 44 -2.11 -0.76 -10.23
CA ASP A 44 -1.48 -0.74 -11.55
C ASP A 44 -0.32 0.27 -11.58
N LEU A 45 0.41 0.29 -12.68
CA LEU A 45 1.57 1.17 -12.80
C LEU A 45 1.18 2.65 -12.77
N ALA A 46 0.03 3.02 -13.31
CA ALA A 46 -0.44 4.39 -13.31
C ALA A 46 -0.74 4.86 -11.87
N GLU A 47 -1.38 4.01 -11.08
CA GLU A 47 -1.64 4.28 -9.67
C GLU A 47 -0.35 4.38 -8.87
N ALA A 48 0.61 3.47 -9.12
CA ALA A 48 1.91 3.51 -8.46
C ALA A 48 2.65 4.81 -8.80
N LYS A 49 2.66 5.21 -10.06
CA LYS A 49 3.30 6.46 -10.48
C LYS A 49 2.61 7.68 -9.90
N LYS A 50 1.29 7.65 -9.81
CA LYS A 50 0.53 8.74 -9.21
C LYS A 50 0.88 8.91 -7.73
N ALA A 51 0.91 7.82 -6.99
CA ALA A 51 1.28 7.84 -5.58
C ALA A 51 2.72 8.33 -5.39
N ALA A 52 3.63 7.83 -6.21
CA ALA A 52 5.04 8.20 -6.18
C ALA A 52 5.25 9.68 -6.52
N SER A 53 4.51 10.20 -7.49
CA SER A 53 4.59 11.61 -7.86
C SER A 53 4.15 12.51 -6.71
N GLY A 54 3.07 12.14 -6.04
CA GLY A 54 2.60 12.87 -4.87
C GLY A 54 3.60 12.82 -3.70
N LEU A 55 4.24 11.68 -3.53
CA LEU A 55 5.26 11.54 -2.50
C LEU A 55 6.52 12.35 -2.85
N PHE A 56 6.93 12.33 -4.11
CA PHE A 56 8.07 13.14 -4.58
C PHE A 56 7.87 14.61 -4.18
N ASP A 57 6.69 15.15 -4.46
CA ASP A 57 6.40 16.55 -4.15
C ASP A 57 6.46 16.86 -2.64
N LYS A 58 6.16 15.86 -1.82
CA LYS A 58 6.25 15.99 -0.36
C LYS A 58 7.68 15.89 0.15
N LEU A 59 8.49 15.06 -0.48
CA LEU A 59 9.87 14.82 -0.10
C LEU A 59 10.80 15.96 -0.55
N ASP A 60 10.48 16.59 -1.68
CA ASP A 60 11.22 17.71 -2.23
C ASP A 60 10.91 18.97 -1.40
N ARG A 61 11.58 19.08 -0.27
CA ARG A 61 11.30 20.14 0.71
C ARG A 61 11.81 21.50 0.27
N ASP A 62 12.93 21.52 -0.41
CA ASP A 62 13.52 22.75 -0.90
C ASP A 62 12.97 23.18 -2.25
N LYS A 63 12.15 22.32 -2.87
CA LYS A 63 11.48 22.60 -4.14
C LYS A 63 12.44 22.89 -5.27
N ASP A 64 13.57 22.21 -5.28
CA ASP A 64 14.54 22.32 -6.37
C ASP A 64 14.25 21.36 -7.53
N GLY A 65 13.22 20.52 -7.40
CA GLY A 65 12.83 19.57 -8.43
C GLY A 65 13.60 18.26 -8.40
N THR A 66 14.43 18.05 -7.39
CA THR A 66 15.20 16.83 -7.22
C THR A 66 15.13 16.32 -5.79
N LEU A 67 15.45 15.03 -5.60
CA LEU A 67 15.55 14.43 -4.26
C LEU A 67 16.97 13.97 -4.01
N ASP A 68 17.56 14.44 -2.93
CA ASP A 68 18.85 13.94 -2.46
C ASP A 68 18.66 12.81 -1.46
N ILE A 69 19.76 12.22 -1.00
CA ILE A 69 19.73 11.08 -0.09
C ILE A 69 19.03 11.43 1.25
N LYS A 70 19.09 12.68 1.65
CA LYS A 70 18.46 13.12 2.90
C LYS A 70 16.95 13.25 2.73
N GLU A 71 16.52 13.81 1.61
CA GLU A 71 15.10 13.94 1.29
C GLU A 71 14.43 12.61 1.06
N LEU A 72 15.18 11.63 0.59
CA LEU A 72 14.68 10.26 0.41
C LEU A 72 14.38 9.55 1.73
N GLN A 73 14.96 10.01 2.83
CA GLN A 73 14.65 9.52 4.19
C GLN A 73 14.76 7.99 4.33
N GLY A 74 15.75 7.39 3.70
CA GLY A 74 15.98 5.96 3.79
C GLY A 74 15.11 5.09 2.87
N ARG A 75 14.33 5.71 1.99
CA ARG A 75 13.53 4.96 1.02
C ARG A 75 14.38 4.27 -0.03
N LEU A 76 15.52 4.86 -0.35
CA LEU A 76 16.53 4.28 -1.23
C LEU A 76 17.86 4.26 -0.50
N SER A 77 18.62 3.19 -0.70
CA SER A 77 20.01 3.17 -0.24
C SER A 77 20.86 4.03 -1.18
N ARG A 78 22.09 4.29 -0.77
CA ARG A 78 23.02 5.03 -1.65
C ARG A 78 23.29 4.28 -2.95
N ASN A 79 23.33 2.95 -2.87
CA ASN A 79 23.54 2.14 -4.08
C ASN A 79 22.34 2.20 -5.01
N ASP A 80 21.13 2.17 -4.43
CA ASP A 80 19.91 2.28 -5.23
C ASP A 80 19.77 3.67 -5.85
N LEU A 81 20.16 4.70 -5.10
CA LEU A 81 20.17 6.06 -5.62
C LEU A 81 21.12 6.15 -6.82
N ALA A 82 22.34 5.63 -6.66
CA ALA A 82 23.33 5.64 -7.74
C ALA A 82 22.84 4.86 -8.97
N ALA A 83 22.13 3.78 -8.76
CA ALA A 83 21.57 2.98 -9.85
C ALA A 83 20.42 3.70 -10.56
N ALA A 84 19.73 4.58 -9.87
CA ALA A 84 18.61 5.34 -10.43
C ALA A 84 19.03 6.71 -10.97
N ASP A 85 20.29 7.09 -10.79
CA ASP A 85 20.86 8.40 -11.13
C ASP A 85 21.83 8.24 -12.29
N PRO A 86 21.36 8.30 -13.54
CA PRO A 86 22.23 8.07 -14.69
C PRO A 86 23.23 9.21 -14.95
N ASP A 87 22.94 10.42 -14.51
CA ASP A 87 23.82 11.56 -14.69
C ASP A 87 24.80 11.77 -13.54
N ASN A 88 24.70 10.95 -12.49
CA ASN A 88 25.61 10.95 -11.34
C ASN A 88 25.70 12.30 -10.60
N ASP A 89 24.61 13.02 -10.54
CA ASP A 89 24.56 14.28 -9.79
C ASP A 89 24.19 14.06 -8.31
N LYS A 90 23.95 12.80 -7.91
CA LYS A 90 23.59 12.37 -6.56
C LYS A 90 22.22 12.81 -6.13
N THR A 91 21.39 13.20 -7.07
CA THR A 91 19.99 13.52 -6.85
C THR A 91 19.13 12.78 -7.87
N LEU A 92 17.83 12.73 -7.63
CA LEU A 92 16.88 12.15 -8.55
C LEU A 92 15.88 13.22 -8.99
N THR A 93 15.76 13.41 -10.28
CA THR A 93 14.65 14.18 -10.83
C THR A 93 13.37 13.35 -10.69
N LYS A 94 12.22 14.00 -10.90
CA LYS A 94 10.95 13.30 -10.85
C LYS A 94 10.89 12.13 -11.84
N ASP A 95 11.40 12.32 -13.04
CA ASP A 95 11.44 11.26 -14.07
C ASP A 95 12.31 10.09 -13.64
N GLU A 96 13.47 10.36 -13.06
CA GLU A 96 14.37 9.33 -12.53
C GLU A 96 13.72 8.57 -11.39
N TYR A 97 13.04 9.29 -10.49
CA TYR A 97 12.30 8.68 -9.38
C TYR A 97 11.19 7.77 -9.89
N LEU A 98 10.41 8.23 -10.86
CA LEU A 98 9.34 7.44 -11.45
C LEU A 98 9.88 6.24 -12.23
N THR A 99 11.04 6.36 -12.85
CA THR A 99 11.72 5.23 -13.49
C THR A 99 12.13 4.18 -12.46
N ALA A 100 12.62 4.60 -11.31
CA ALA A 100 12.94 3.70 -10.21
C ALA A 100 11.68 2.98 -9.70
N VAL A 101 10.57 3.70 -9.59
CA VAL A 101 9.27 3.13 -9.22
C VAL A 101 8.86 2.06 -10.24
N GLU A 102 8.98 2.34 -11.51
CA GLU A 102 8.65 1.39 -12.58
C GLU A 102 9.46 0.12 -12.49
N LYS A 103 10.77 0.24 -12.25
CA LYS A 103 11.64 -0.93 -12.08
C LYS A 103 11.21 -1.79 -10.89
N ARG A 104 10.89 -1.15 -9.77
CA ARG A 104 10.43 -1.88 -8.59
C ARG A 104 9.03 -2.46 -8.77
N PHE A 105 8.18 -1.78 -9.53
CA PHE A 105 6.87 -2.30 -9.89
C PHE A 105 7.01 -3.61 -10.68
N LYS A 106 7.86 -3.61 -11.69
CA LYS A 106 8.10 -4.82 -12.49
C LYS A 106 8.67 -5.96 -11.67
N ALA A 107 9.54 -5.66 -10.72
CA ALA A 107 10.09 -6.66 -9.81
C ALA A 107 9.01 -7.20 -8.85
N ALA A 108 8.03 -6.38 -8.50
CA ALA A 108 6.93 -6.76 -7.60
C ALA A 108 5.80 -7.48 -8.32
N ASP A 109 5.84 -7.53 -9.65
CA ASP A 109 4.83 -8.15 -10.51
C ASP A 109 5.48 -9.33 -11.27
N PRO A 110 5.74 -10.46 -10.60
CA PRO A 110 6.44 -11.59 -11.24
C PRO A 110 5.61 -12.33 -12.28
N ASP A 111 4.29 -12.26 -12.20
CA ASP A 111 3.40 -12.91 -13.16
C ASP A 111 3.12 -12.02 -14.39
N ASN A 112 3.60 -10.77 -14.38
CA ASN A 112 3.47 -9.83 -15.47
C ASN A 112 2.03 -9.58 -15.90
N ASP A 113 1.11 -9.54 -14.94
CA ASP A 113 -0.29 -9.23 -15.23
C ASP A 113 -0.56 -7.72 -15.31
N GLY A 114 0.45 -6.91 -15.06
CA GLY A 114 0.34 -5.46 -15.11
C GLY A 114 -0.14 -4.81 -13.82
N THR A 115 -0.33 -5.60 -12.77
CA THR A 115 -0.80 -5.11 -11.49
C THR A 115 -0.01 -5.76 -10.34
N VAL A 116 -0.04 -5.12 -9.19
CA VAL A 116 0.54 -5.69 -7.96
C VAL A 116 -0.58 -5.93 -6.97
N SER A 117 -0.80 -7.19 -6.63
CA SER A 117 -1.83 -7.62 -5.68
C SER A 117 -1.36 -7.43 -4.24
N ALA A 118 -2.30 -7.59 -3.30
CA ALA A 118 -1.98 -7.53 -1.88
C ALA A 118 -0.94 -8.58 -1.48
N ALA A 119 -1.00 -9.77 -2.08
CA ALA A 119 -0.02 -10.82 -1.82
C ALA A 119 1.37 -10.43 -2.31
N GLU A 120 1.45 -9.84 -3.50
CA GLU A 120 2.71 -9.38 -4.07
C GLU A 120 3.32 -8.23 -3.28
N PHE A 121 2.50 -7.33 -2.73
CA PHE A 121 2.99 -6.27 -1.84
C PHE A 121 3.62 -6.80 -0.55
N ARG A 122 3.30 -8.02 -0.16
CA ARG A 122 3.90 -8.63 1.03
C ARG A 122 5.27 -9.22 0.77
N THR A 123 5.65 -9.38 -0.48
CA THR A 123 6.98 -9.87 -0.82
C THR A 123 8.03 -8.79 -0.57
N ALA A 124 9.30 -9.19 -0.54
CA ALA A 124 10.39 -8.22 -0.40
C ALA A 124 10.39 -7.18 -1.53
N SER A 125 10.11 -7.61 -2.76
CA SER A 125 10.01 -6.71 -3.90
C SER A 125 8.83 -5.75 -3.77
N GLY A 126 7.69 -6.25 -3.32
CA GLY A 126 6.50 -5.43 -3.08
C GLY A 126 6.73 -4.40 -1.99
N GLN A 127 7.41 -4.78 -0.93
CA GLN A 127 7.75 -3.85 0.15
C GLN A 127 8.75 -2.79 -0.29
N ALA A 128 9.70 -3.16 -1.16
CA ALA A 128 10.63 -2.21 -1.73
C ALA A 128 9.91 -1.19 -2.61
N LEU A 129 8.91 -1.62 -3.37
CA LEU A 129 8.05 -0.73 -4.12
C LEU A 129 7.27 0.20 -3.19
N ALA A 130 6.62 -0.35 -2.17
CA ALA A 130 5.80 0.43 -1.25
C ALA A 130 6.57 1.60 -0.61
N ARG A 131 7.86 1.42 -0.35
CA ARG A 131 8.70 2.48 0.21
C ARG A 131 8.81 3.72 -0.69
N LEU A 132 8.62 3.54 -1.98
CA LEU A 132 8.65 4.65 -2.94
C LEU A 132 7.27 5.28 -3.14
N LEU A 133 6.23 4.71 -2.55
CA LEU A 133 4.86 5.17 -2.74
C LEU A 133 4.31 5.93 -1.53
N HIS A 134 4.91 5.76 -0.33
CA HIS A 134 4.43 6.44 0.88
C HIS A 134 5.49 6.66 1.93
#